data_c41250a834d8407d7b00d41f32bcfc3a
#
_entry.id   c41250a834d8407d7b00d41f32bcfc3a
#
_cell.length_a   1.000
_cell.length_b   1.000
_cell.length_c   1.000
_cell.angle_alpha   90.00
_cell.angle_beta   90.00
_cell.angle_gamma   90.00
#
_symmetry.space_group_name_H-M   'P 1'
#
loop_
_entity.id
_entity.type
_entity.pdbx_description
1 polymer ?
#
loop_
_entity_poly.entity_id
_entity_poly.type
_entity_poly.pdbx_seq_one_letter_code
_entity_poly.pdbx_strand_id
1 'polypeptide(L)'
;MMSYPKDVLSRMFGEAGKTDHGLLYPKEEVDIQETDDALLTNIFSVMLNRRSQRKFENREVEDSKVEMILAAADTAPTAGGFQGFEIYHIKNADIKIKLVDASNKQPYVNAPLVLVFTMNPDRIKMNFPPHILKKFSLQDATLAAAYAQLAAHALGLSSIWIGMIDEEKIMATLSTKYVPSSILCLGYPQKILQPKPKRNLAGLIHEL
;
A
#
# COMPACT_ATOMS: atom_id res chain seq x y z
N MET A 1 18.71 -1.21 4.55
CA MET A 1 17.79 -0.26 5.20
C MET A 1 17.69 0.94 4.27
N MET A 2 16.60 1.09 3.52
CA MET A 2 16.37 2.29 2.71
C MET A 2 16.09 3.45 3.68
N SER A 3 16.91 4.48 3.64
CA SER A 3 16.57 5.73 4.32
C SER A 3 15.76 6.56 3.33
N TYR A 4 14.52 6.86 3.66
CA TYR A 4 13.71 7.80 2.88
C TYR A 4 14.41 9.17 2.86
N PRO A 5 14.37 9.88 1.72
CA PRO A 5 14.86 11.25 1.65
C PRO A 5 14.14 12.12 2.68
N LYS A 6 14.90 12.93 3.43
CA LYS A 6 14.36 13.79 4.51
C LYS A 6 13.24 14.72 4.03
N ASP A 7 13.30 15.15 2.79
CA ASP A 7 12.32 16.04 2.16
C ASP A 7 10.97 15.35 1.90
N VAL A 8 10.94 14.05 1.62
CA VAL A 8 9.70 13.29 1.45
C VAL A 8 8.96 13.17 2.79
N LEU A 9 9.68 12.83 3.84
CA LEU A 9 9.08 12.70 5.17
C LEU A 9 8.65 14.04 5.75
N SER A 10 9.40 15.12 5.51
CA SER A 10 9.00 16.46 5.96
C SER A 10 7.74 16.98 5.26
N ARG A 11 7.52 16.58 4.00
CA ARG A 11 6.27 16.90 3.27
C ARG A 11 5.05 16.14 3.79
N MET A 12 5.24 14.92 4.31
CA MET A 12 4.16 14.09 4.84
C MET A 12 3.86 14.38 6.32
N PHE A 13 4.88 14.68 7.11
CA PHE A 13 4.79 14.69 8.57
C PHE A 13 5.34 15.97 9.23
N GLY A 14 5.71 17.00 8.46
CA GLY A 14 6.37 18.19 9.00
C GLY A 14 7.81 17.93 9.46
N GLU A 15 8.39 18.77 10.29
CA GLU A 15 9.73 18.56 10.86
C GLU A 15 9.71 17.39 11.85
N ALA A 16 10.26 16.26 11.43
CA ALA A 16 10.22 15.01 12.17
C ALA A 16 11.46 14.82 13.07
N GLY A 17 11.23 14.28 14.27
CA GLY A 17 12.31 13.81 15.15
C GLY A 17 12.69 12.36 14.88
N LYS A 18 13.96 11.99 15.10
CA LYS A 18 14.39 10.59 15.09
C LYS A 18 13.93 9.89 16.37
N THR A 19 13.32 8.71 16.22
CA THR A 19 13.14 7.76 17.34
C THR A 19 14.34 6.83 17.43
N ASP A 20 14.49 6.12 18.56
CA ASP A 20 15.55 5.11 18.78
C ASP A 20 15.55 3.97 17.76
N HIS A 21 14.46 3.80 17.00
CA HIS A 21 14.31 2.79 15.94
C HIS A 21 14.54 3.36 14.53
N GLY A 22 14.97 4.61 14.40
CA GLY A 22 15.27 5.24 13.10
C GLY A 22 14.03 5.68 12.30
N LEU A 23 12.84 5.56 12.86
CA LEU A 23 11.60 6.08 12.29
C LEU A 23 11.50 7.59 12.55
N LEU A 24 11.02 8.32 11.57
CA LEU A 24 10.78 9.76 11.68
C LEU A 24 9.29 9.96 12.01
N TYR A 25 9.01 10.42 13.24
CA TYR A 25 7.67 10.84 13.63
C TYR A 25 7.65 12.36 13.83
N PRO A 26 6.51 13.03 13.59
CA PRO A 26 6.36 14.43 13.94
C PRO A 26 6.55 14.60 15.45
N LYS A 27 7.34 15.61 15.85
CA LYS A 27 7.60 15.90 17.27
C LYS A 27 6.46 16.62 17.97
N GLU A 28 5.56 17.19 17.21
CA GLU A 28 4.43 17.98 17.70
C GLU A 28 3.12 17.38 17.16
N GLU A 29 2.08 17.42 17.97
CA GLU A 29 0.73 17.15 17.48
C GLU A 29 0.44 18.14 16.36
N VAL A 30 0.20 17.63 15.15
CA VAL A 30 -0.21 18.46 14.02
C VAL A 30 -1.60 18.98 14.37
N ASP A 31 -1.71 20.28 14.66
CA ASP A 31 -3.02 20.92 14.80
C ASP A 31 -3.71 20.90 13.43
N ILE A 32 -4.68 20.02 13.30
CA ILE A 32 -5.41 19.76 12.04
C ILE A 32 -6.22 20.99 11.61
N GLN A 33 -6.32 22.03 12.44
CA GLN A 33 -7.16 23.20 12.17
C GLN A 33 -6.47 24.28 11.30
N GLU A 34 -5.15 24.26 11.12
CA GLU A 34 -4.43 25.30 10.38
C GLU A 34 -3.75 24.84 9.07
N THR A 35 -4.01 23.63 8.57
CA THR A 35 -3.45 23.21 7.30
C THR A 35 -4.27 23.74 6.14
N ASP A 36 -3.58 24.53 5.30
CA ASP A 36 -4.10 25.14 4.07
C ASP A 36 -4.93 24.14 3.26
N ASP A 37 -6.25 24.37 3.17
CA ASP A 37 -7.26 23.50 2.55
C ASP A 37 -6.95 23.08 1.09
N ALA A 38 -5.99 23.73 0.45
CA ALA A 38 -5.60 23.50 -0.94
C ALA A 38 -4.65 22.28 -1.12
N LEU A 39 -3.99 21.79 -0.07
CA LEU A 39 -2.97 20.74 -0.17
C LEU A 39 -3.34 19.41 0.50
N LEU A 40 -4.35 19.39 1.36
CA LEU A 40 -4.79 18.17 2.03
C LEU A 40 -6.10 17.66 1.43
N THR A 41 -5.98 16.70 0.53
CA THR A 41 -7.16 15.93 0.10
C THR A 41 -7.77 15.26 1.33
N ASN A 42 -8.98 15.68 1.71
CA ASN A 42 -9.69 15.13 2.85
C ASN A 42 -9.76 13.61 2.76
N ILE A 43 -9.35 12.90 3.80
CA ILE A 43 -9.27 11.43 3.83
C ILE A 43 -10.62 10.76 3.51
N PHE A 44 -11.73 11.33 3.93
CA PHE A 44 -13.06 10.82 3.59
C PHE A 44 -13.36 10.97 2.11
N SER A 45 -12.92 12.06 1.48
CA SER A 45 -13.03 12.26 0.03
C SER A 45 -12.19 11.21 -0.73
N VAL A 46 -10.98 10.94 -0.28
CA VAL A 46 -10.12 9.88 -0.83
C VAL A 46 -10.81 8.52 -0.77
N MET A 47 -11.33 8.16 0.40
CA MET A 47 -12.01 6.88 0.61
C MET A 47 -13.28 6.75 -0.24
N LEU A 48 -14.07 7.83 -0.37
CA LEU A 48 -15.31 7.85 -1.15
C LEU A 48 -15.06 7.72 -2.65
N ASN A 49 -14.06 8.46 -3.16
CA ASN A 49 -13.82 8.59 -4.59
C ASN A 49 -12.89 7.50 -5.15
N ARG A 50 -12.08 6.85 -4.31
CA ARG A 50 -11.19 5.79 -4.75
C ARG A 50 -11.95 4.66 -5.45
N ARG A 51 -11.48 4.30 -6.65
CA ARG A 51 -12.06 3.25 -7.49
C ARG A 51 -11.00 2.25 -7.94
N SER A 52 -11.39 0.98 -8.06
CA SER A 52 -10.56 -0.03 -8.71
C SER A 52 -10.46 0.25 -10.20
N GLN A 53 -9.29 0.65 -10.68
CA GLN A 53 -9.00 0.99 -12.06
C GLN A 53 -8.16 -0.10 -12.72
N ARG A 54 -8.55 -0.51 -13.93
CA ARG A 54 -7.89 -1.59 -14.69
C ARG A 54 -7.25 -1.11 -15.99
N LYS A 55 -7.36 0.18 -16.30
CA LYS A 55 -6.75 0.80 -17.48
C LYS A 55 -5.97 2.02 -17.06
N PHE A 56 -4.68 1.97 -17.29
CA PHE A 56 -3.75 3.03 -16.95
C PHE A 56 -3.19 3.66 -18.22
N GLU A 57 -2.80 4.92 -18.13
CA GLU A 57 -2.01 5.57 -19.16
C GLU A 57 -0.64 4.89 -19.26
N ASN A 58 -0.03 4.95 -20.45
CA ASN A 58 1.37 4.55 -20.62
C ASN A 58 2.30 5.70 -20.20
N ARG A 59 2.25 6.00 -18.91
CA ARG A 59 3.01 7.07 -18.25
C ARG A 59 3.63 6.52 -16.98
N GLU A 60 4.91 6.76 -16.81
CA GLU A 60 5.62 6.41 -15.58
C GLU A 60 5.08 7.22 -14.41
N VAL A 61 5.13 6.61 -13.23
CA VAL A 61 4.83 7.28 -11.96
C VAL A 61 6.14 7.86 -11.44
N GLU A 62 6.13 9.14 -11.10
CA GLU A 62 7.28 9.87 -10.60
C GLU A 62 7.84 9.21 -9.32
N ASP A 63 9.15 9.09 -9.23
CA ASP A 63 9.83 8.45 -8.08
C ASP A 63 9.40 9.09 -6.75
N SER A 64 9.20 10.41 -6.70
CA SER A 64 8.71 11.10 -5.51
C SER A 64 7.34 10.62 -5.05
N LYS A 65 6.43 10.30 -5.97
CA LYS A 65 5.11 9.72 -5.62
C LYS A 65 5.25 8.28 -5.15
N VAL A 66 6.14 7.51 -5.78
CA VAL A 66 6.44 6.13 -5.33
C VAL A 66 6.94 6.14 -3.90
N GLU A 67 7.89 7.02 -3.58
CA GLU A 67 8.43 7.18 -2.23
C GLU A 67 7.34 7.55 -1.21
N MET A 68 6.46 8.49 -1.54
CA MET A 68 5.33 8.86 -0.68
C MET A 68 4.36 7.69 -0.45
N ILE A 69 4.08 6.89 -1.49
CA ILE A 69 3.21 5.71 -1.39
C ILE A 69 3.84 4.65 -0.48
N LEU A 70 5.15 4.40 -0.62
CA LEU A 70 5.87 3.43 0.22
C LEU A 70 5.95 3.92 1.67
N ALA A 71 6.21 5.22 1.88
CA ALA A 71 6.21 5.81 3.21
C ALA A 71 4.82 5.70 3.87
N ALA A 72 3.74 5.95 3.13
CA ALA A 72 2.38 5.78 3.64
C ALA A 72 2.08 4.31 4.01
N ALA A 73 2.55 3.35 3.23
CA ALA A 73 2.42 1.93 3.57
C ALA A 73 3.10 1.60 4.92
N ASP A 74 4.24 2.22 5.20
CA ASP A 74 5.02 2.02 6.43
C ASP A 74 4.30 2.59 7.68
N THR A 75 3.39 3.55 7.51
CA THR A 75 2.58 4.10 8.62
C THR A 75 1.38 3.23 9.00
N ALA A 76 1.10 2.16 8.27
CA ALA A 76 -0.01 1.29 8.60
C ALA A 76 0.16 0.66 10.00
N PRO A 77 -0.93 0.54 10.79
CA PRO A 77 -0.85 -0.12 12.08
C PRO A 77 -0.51 -1.60 11.88
N THR A 78 0.40 -2.12 12.70
CA THR A 78 0.86 -3.50 12.63
C THR A 78 0.89 -4.15 14.00
N ALA A 79 0.90 -5.48 14.04
CA ALA A 79 0.96 -6.23 15.28
C ALA A 79 2.24 -5.87 16.06
N GLY A 80 2.06 -5.26 17.24
CA GLY A 80 3.17 -4.82 18.11
C GLY A 80 4.14 -3.80 17.47
N GLY A 81 3.77 -3.17 16.35
CA GLY A 81 4.64 -2.24 15.61
C GLY A 81 5.80 -2.92 14.87
N PHE A 82 5.71 -4.25 14.63
CA PHE A 82 6.81 -5.02 14.05
C PHE A 82 6.86 -5.01 12.52
N GLN A 83 5.85 -4.46 11.85
CA GLN A 83 5.79 -4.41 10.38
C GLN A 83 6.08 -5.76 9.73
N GLY A 84 5.23 -6.76 10.04
CA GLY A 84 5.39 -8.16 9.62
C GLY A 84 5.18 -8.39 8.12
N PHE A 85 5.69 -7.50 7.26
CA PHE A 85 5.53 -7.57 5.82
C PHE A 85 6.80 -7.12 5.07
N GLU A 86 6.85 -7.42 3.77
CA GLU A 86 7.81 -6.85 2.82
C GLU A 86 7.07 -6.28 1.61
N ILE A 87 7.67 -5.30 0.94
CA ILE A 87 7.14 -4.69 -0.29
C ILE A 87 8.16 -4.87 -1.40
N TYR A 88 7.76 -5.52 -2.49
CA TYR A 88 8.56 -5.64 -3.69
C TYR A 88 8.08 -4.63 -4.73
N HIS A 89 8.90 -3.64 -5.06
CA HIS A 89 8.66 -2.72 -6.17
C HIS A 89 9.18 -3.33 -7.47
N ILE A 90 8.28 -3.67 -8.38
CA ILE A 90 8.60 -4.41 -9.60
C ILE A 90 8.85 -3.42 -10.74
N LYS A 91 10.13 -3.22 -11.08
CA LYS A 91 10.56 -2.39 -12.22
C LYS A 91 10.80 -3.20 -13.50
N ASN A 92 11.24 -4.46 -13.36
CA ASN A 92 11.60 -5.32 -14.49
C ASN A 92 10.35 -5.79 -15.27
N ALA A 93 10.34 -5.58 -16.59
CA ALA A 93 9.22 -5.92 -17.47
C ALA A 93 8.96 -7.44 -17.54
N ASP A 94 10.01 -8.26 -17.56
CA ASP A 94 9.86 -9.72 -17.63
C ASP A 94 9.24 -10.27 -16.33
N ILE A 95 9.57 -9.67 -15.19
CA ILE A 95 8.94 -10.03 -13.92
C ILE A 95 7.45 -9.63 -13.96
N LYS A 96 7.10 -8.44 -14.46
CA LYS A 96 5.68 -8.04 -14.61
C LYS A 96 4.90 -9.03 -15.48
N ILE A 97 5.47 -9.50 -16.58
CA ILE A 97 4.84 -10.52 -17.45
C ILE A 97 4.58 -11.82 -16.67
N LYS A 98 5.55 -12.30 -15.90
CA LYS A 98 5.39 -13.50 -15.05
C LYS A 98 4.31 -13.30 -13.98
N LEU A 99 4.21 -12.09 -13.41
CA LEU A 99 3.16 -11.75 -12.45
C LEU A 99 1.77 -11.70 -13.10
N VAL A 100 1.65 -11.31 -14.38
CA VAL A 100 0.38 -11.43 -15.14
C VAL A 100 -0.07 -12.88 -15.18
N ASP A 101 0.84 -13.82 -15.50
CA ASP A 101 0.51 -15.26 -15.51
C ASP A 101 0.14 -15.78 -14.12
N ALA A 102 0.89 -15.37 -13.08
CA ALA A 102 0.63 -15.75 -11.71
C ALA A 102 -0.65 -15.11 -11.09
N SER A 103 -1.26 -14.15 -11.76
CA SER A 103 -2.50 -13.48 -11.34
C SER A 103 -3.69 -13.78 -12.25
N ASN A 104 -3.84 -15.03 -12.65
CA ASN A 104 -4.92 -15.50 -13.50
C ASN A 104 -5.00 -14.72 -14.84
N LYS A 105 -3.85 -14.43 -15.43
CA LYS A 105 -3.69 -13.72 -16.72
C LYS A 105 -4.34 -12.33 -16.76
N GLN A 106 -4.39 -11.64 -15.63
CA GLN A 106 -4.96 -10.29 -15.55
C GLN A 106 -3.99 -9.26 -16.15
N PRO A 107 -4.26 -8.71 -17.37
CA PRO A 107 -3.27 -7.93 -18.13
C PRO A 107 -2.89 -6.60 -17.46
N TYR A 108 -3.74 -6.06 -16.60
CA TYR A 108 -3.48 -4.83 -15.86
C TYR A 108 -2.42 -4.97 -14.74
N VAL A 109 -1.92 -6.18 -14.49
CA VAL A 109 -0.75 -6.41 -13.64
C VAL A 109 0.53 -5.87 -14.30
N ASN A 110 0.54 -5.65 -15.61
CA ASN A 110 1.58 -4.93 -16.32
C ASN A 110 1.37 -3.39 -16.24
N ALA A 111 1.03 -2.87 -15.07
CA ALA A 111 0.83 -1.45 -14.82
C ALA A 111 2.15 -0.67 -14.77
N PRO A 112 2.12 0.69 -14.92
CA PRO A 112 3.32 1.51 -14.76
C PRO A 112 4.03 1.28 -13.42
N LEU A 113 3.30 1.24 -12.32
CA LEU A 113 3.83 0.91 -10.99
C LEU A 113 3.17 -0.37 -10.47
N VAL A 114 3.98 -1.34 -10.06
CA VAL A 114 3.52 -2.62 -9.48
C VAL A 114 4.24 -2.86 -8.16
N LEU A 115 3.45 -3.04 -7.10
CA LEU A 115 3.94 -3.38 -5.77
C LEU A 115 3.37 -4.74 -5.36
N VAL A 116 4.23 -5.65 -4.90
CA VAL A 116 3.80 -6.92 -4.32
C VAL A 116 4.02 -6.86 -2.81
N PHE A 117 2.95 -7.08 -2.05
CA PHE A 117 3.00 -7.13 -0.60
C PHE A 117 3.06 -8.58 -0.16
N THR A 118 4.04 -8.91 0.66
CA THR A 118 4.26 -10.28 1.16
C THR A 118 4.24 -10.32 2.68
N MET A 119 3.84 -11.46 3.22
CA MET A 119 3.89 -11.73 4.65
C MET A 119 5.33 -12.01 5.09
N ASN A 120 5.78 -11.37 6.15
CA ASN A 120 7.06 -11.69 6.81
C ASN A 120 6.84 -11.89 8.32
N PRO A 121 6.35 -13.08 8.73
CA PRO A 121 6.11 -13.36 10.15
C PRO A 121 7.39 -13.38 10.99
N ASP A 122 8.57 -13.54 10.37
CA ASP A 122 9.86 -13.55 11.06
C ASP A 122 10.21 -12.19 11.69
N ARG A 123 9.58 -11.09 11.21
CA ARG A 123 9.75 -9.75 11.79
C ARG A 123 9.00 -9.59 13.11
N ILE A 124 7.93 -10.35 13.33
CA ILE A 124 7.06 -10.23 14.50
C ILE A 124 7.71 -10.94 15.70
N LYS A 125 8.34 -10.17 16.59
CA LYS A 125 9.08 -10.69 17.75
C LYS A 125 8.17 -10.88 18.98
N MET A 126 7.05 -11.58 18.78
CA MET A 126 6.13 -11.97 19.84
C MET A 126 6.11 -13.49 20.01
N ASN A 127 5.95 -13.94 21.25
CA ASN A 127 5.90 -15.38 21.57
C ASN A 127 4.49 -15.94 21.32
N PHE A 128 4.14 -16.11 20.04
CA PHE A 128 2.89 -16.72 19.61
C PHE A 128 3.13 -17.93 18.71
N PRO A 129 2.17 -18.86 18.66
CA PRO A 129 2.22 -19.98 17.71
C PRO A 129 2.35 -19.50 16.26
N PRO A 130 3.03 -20.26 15.38
CA PRO A 130 3.30 -19.85 13.99
C PRO A 130 2.05 -19.43 13.18
N HIS A 131 0.91 -20.08 13.40
CA HIS A 131 -0.33 -19.74 12.71
C HIS A 131 -0.87 -18.36 13.12
N ILE A 132 -0.64 -17.92 14.36
CA ILE A 132 -1.00 -16.58 14.84
C ILE A 132 -0.06 -15.53 14.24
N LEU A 133 1.25 -15.80 14.22
CA LEU A 133 2.23 -14.92 13.57
C LEU A 133 1.93 -14.75 12.08
N LYS A 134 1.56 -15.85 11.39
CA LYS A 134 1.13 -15.81 9.98
C LYS A 134 -0.13 -14.95 9.81
N LYS A 135 -1.12 -15.09 10.71
CA LYS A 135 -2.35 -14.28 10.69
C LYS A 135 -2.03 -12.79 10.85
N PHE A 136 -1.19 -12.42 11.82
CA PHE A 136 -0.78 -11.02 12.03
C PHE A 136 -0.03 -10.47 10.84
N SER A 137 0.92 -11.23 10.31
CA SER A 137 1.69 -10.83 9.12
C SER A 137 0.81 -10.61 7.88
N LEU A 138 -0.24 -11.43 7.70
CA LEU A 138 -1.23 -11.21 6.64
C LEU A 138 -2.01 -9.91 6.85
N GLN A 139 -2.43 -9.62 8.08
CA GLN A 139 -3.13 -8.38 8.42
C GLN A 139 -2.23 -7.17 8.19
N ASP A 140 -0.98 -7.22 8.65
CA ASP A 140 0.01 -6.17 8.48
C ASP A 140 0.24 -5.86 6.99
N ALA A 141 0.51 -6.89 6.17
CA ALA A 141 0.68 -6.73 4.72
C ALA A 141 -0.57 -6.16 4.03
N THR A 142 -1.75 -6.58 4.48
CA THR A 142 -3.04 -6.10 3.96
C THR A 142 -3.27 -4.64 4.29
N LEU A 143 -3.01 -4.22 5.53
CA LEU A 143 -3.13 -2.82 5.95
C LEU A 143 -2.11 -1.93 5.24
N ALA A 144 -0.85 -2.37 5.13
CA ALA A 144 0.17 -1.63 4.38
C ALA A 144 -0.24 -1.39 2.92
N ALA A 145 -0.77 -2.41 2.25
CA ALA A 145 -1.28 -2.27 0.88
C ALA A 145 -2.50 -1.33 0.80
N ALA A 146 -3.39 -1.33 1.80
CA ALA A 146 -4.53 -0.42 1.86
C ALA A 146 -4.10 1.03 2.04
N TYR A 147 -3.12 1.31 2.90
CA TYR A 147 -2.54 2.64 3.09
C TYR A 147 -1.85 3.13 1.83
N ALA A 148 -1.03 2.28 1.18
CA ALA A 148 -0.44 2.59 -0.13
C ALA A 148 -1.50 2.94 -1.19
N GLN A 149 -2.63 2.23 -1.19
CA GLN A 149 -3.73 2.47 -2.13
C GLN A 149 -4.41 3.81 -1.90
N LEU A 150 -4.64 4.20 -0.65
CA LEU A 150 -5.22 5.51 -0.30
C LEU A 150 -4.27 6.64 -0.64
N ALA A 151 -2.99 6.50 -0.30
CA ALA A 151 -1.96 7.49 -0.64
C ALA A 151 -1.84 7.70 -2.15
N ALA A 152 -1.83 6.61 -2.93
CA ALA A 152 -1.80 6.70 -4.39
C ALA A 152 -2.99 7.50 -4.94
N HIS A 153 -4.20 7.30 -4.40
CA HIS A 153 -5.37 8.05 -4.82
C HIS A 153 -5.28 9.53 -4.43
N ALA A 154 -4.81 9.85 -3.25
CA ALA A 154 -4.55 11.24 -2.81
C ALA A 154 -3.53 11.95 -3.72
N LEU A 155 -2.57 11.21 -4.28
CA LEU A 155 -1.57 11.72 -5.22
C LEU A 155 -2.04 11.78 -6.68
N GLY A 156 -3.34 11.60 -6.94
CA GLY A 156 -3.94 11.65 -8.28
C GLY A 156 -3.72 10.39 -9.13
N LEU A 157 -3.24 9.30 -8.53
CA LEU A 157 -3.13 8.01 -9.18
C LEU A 157 -4.40 7.18 -8.97
N SER A 158 -4.54 6.16 -9.78
CA SER A 158 -5.54 5.12 -9.58
C SER A 158 -4.87 3.77 -9.36
N SER A 159 -5.61 2.84 -8.78
CA SER A 159 -5.07 1.55 -8.41
C SER A 159 -6.07 0.42 -8.57
N ILE A 160 -5.56 -0.80 -8.62
CA ILE A 160 -6.34 -2.01 -8.40
C ILE A 160 -5.58 -2.96 -7.48
N TRP A 161 -6.30 -3.50 -6.52
CA TRP A 161 -5.85 -4.58 -5.64
C TRP A 161 -6.18 -5.94 -6.24
N ILE A 162 -5.21 -6.83 -6.26
CA ILE A 162 -5.34 -8.19 -6.77
C ILE A 162 -4.98 -9.17 -5.66
N GLY A 163 -5.98 -9.94 -5.22
CA GLY A 163 -5.83 -11.00 -4.23
C GLY A 163 -6.01 -12.41 -4.81
N MET A 164 -6.51 -12.52 -6.05
CA MET A 164 -6.56 -13.81 -6.76
C MET A 164 -5.23 -14.05 -7.48
N ILE A 165 -4.31 -14.70 -6.77
CA ILE A 165 -2.92 -14.88 -7.16
C ILE A 165 -2.48 -16.32 -6.89
N ASP A 166 -1.53 -16.80 -7.68
CA ASP A 166 -0.80 -18.04 -7.46
C ASP A 166 0.44 -17.72 -6.61
N GLU A 167 0.32 -17.99 -5.31
CA GLU A 167 1.34 -17.65 -4.33
C GLU A 167 2.69 -18.30 -4.66
N GLU A 168 2.71 -19.58 -5.07
CA GLU A 168 3.92 -20.33 -5.37
C GLU A 168 4.66 -19.75 -6.58
N LYS A 169 3.93 -19.42 -7.66
CA LYS A 169 4.52 -18.78 -8.83
C LYS A 169 5.09 -17.40 -8.51
N ILE A 170 4.43 -16.62 -7.68
CA ILE A 170 4.95 -15.30 -7.28
C ILE A 170 6.19 -15.45 -6.44
N MET A 171 6.20 -16.36 -5.45
CA MET A 171 7.38 -16.62 -4.62
C MET A 171 8.58 -17.06 -5.49
N ALA A 172 8.36 -17.95 -6.45
CA ALA A 172 9.39 -18.38 -7.39
C ALA A 172 9.87 -17.20 -8.28
N THR A 173 8.94 -16.39 -8.80
CA THR A 173 9.26 -15.25 -9.67
C THR A 173 10.09 -14.19 -8.94
N LEU A 174 9.78 -13.93 -7.66
CA LEU A 174 10.47 -12.95 -6.82
C LEU A 174 11.69 -13.53 -6.10
N SER A 175 11.96 -14.83 -6.25
CA SER A 175 13.01 -15.56 -5.51
C SER A 175 12.94 -15.31 -4.01
N THR A 176 11.72 -15.38 -3.45
CA THR A 176 11.46 -15.11 -2.04
C THR A 176 10.82 -16.28 -1.32
N LYS A 177 11.06 -16.40 -0.02
CA LYS A 177 10.36 -17.35 0.87
C LYS A 177 9.05 -16.78 1.44
N TYR A 178 8.82 -15.50 1.24
CA TYR A 178 7.67 -14.78 1.83
C TYR A 178 6.43 -14.93 0.97
N VAL A 179 5.36 -15.42 1.57
CA VAL A 179 4.08 -15.66 0.90
C VAL A 179 3.42 -14.32 0.54
N PRO A 180 3.04 -14.10 -0.73
CA PRO A 180 2.39 -12.85 -1.12
C PRO A 180 0.95 -12.78 -0.56
N SER A 181 0.55 -11.60 -0.09
CA SER A 181 -0.82 -11.29 0.29
C SER A 181 -1.60 -10.68 -0.86
N SER A 182 -0.95 -9.87 -1.67
CA SER A 182 -1.60 -9.15 -2.77
C SER A 182 -0.61 -8.49 -3.72
N ILE A 183 -1.10 -8.15 -4.93
CA ILE A 183 -0.44 -7.26 -5.86
C ILE A 183 -1.25 -5.96 -5.95
N LEU A 184 -0.60 -4.83 -5.80
CA LEU A 184 -1.17 -3.51 -6.01
C LEU A 184 -0.61 -2.93 -7.31
N CYS A 185 -1.50 -2.71 -8.29
CA CYS A 185 -1.16 -2.10 -9.56
C CYS A 185 -1.63 -0.65 -9.56
N LEU A 186 -0.76 0.27 -9.97
CA LEU A 186 -0.97 1.71 -9.87
C LEU A 186 -0.52 2.42 -11.16
N GLY A 187 -1.12 3.57 -11.41
CA GLY A 187 -0.77 4.44 -12.52
C GLY A 187 -1.79 5.56 -12.71
N TYR A 188 -1.55 6.41 -13.66
CA TYR A 188 -2.51 7.44 -14.05
C TYR A 188 -3.71 6.79 -14.75
N PRO A 189 -4.96 7.14 -14.39
CA PRO A 189 -6.14 6.52 -14.98
C PRO A 189 -6.37 7.03 -16.41
N GLN A 190 -6.62 6.13 -17.37
CA GLN A 190 -7.07 6.54 -18.71
C GLN A 190 -8.43 7.27 -18.70
N LYS A 191 -9.25 7.00 -17.67
CA LYS A 191 -10.55 7.62 -17.47
C LYS A 191 -10.89 7.65 -15.99
N ILE A 192 -11.34 8.79 -15.50
CA ILE A 192 -11.83 8.91 -14.11
C ILE A 192 -13.16 8.17 -14.00
N LEU A 193 -13.21 7.20 -13.09
CA LEU A 193 -14.41 6.42 -12.81
C LEU A 193 -15.22 7.10 -11.70
N GLN A 194 -16.50 7.29 -11.94
CA GLN A 194 -17.42 7.83 -10.92
C GLN A 194 -17.61 6.86 -9.75
N PRO A 195 -17.79 7.35 -8.53
CA PRO A 195 -18.17 6.51 -7.40
C PRO A 195 -19.45 5.72 -7.68
N LYS A 196 -19.47 4.46 -7.25
CA LYS A 196 -20.71 3.66 -7.30
C LYS A 196 -21.46 3.77 -5.96
N PRO A 197 -22.79 3.71 -5.99
CA PRO A 197 -23.57 3.59 -4.77
C PRO A 197 -23.03 2.46 -3.88
N LYS A 198 -22.93 2.69 -2.60
CA LYS A 198 -22.60 1.68 -1.61
C LYS A 198 -23.88 0.98 -1.14
N ARG A 199 -23.76 -0.25 -0.67
CA ARG A 199 -24.86 -0.95 0.00
C ARG A 199 -25.26 -0.22 1.27
N ASN A 200 -26.49 -0.48 1.76
CA ASN A 200 -26.93 0.05 3.03
C ASN A 200 -26.02 -0.45 4.16
N LEU A 201 -25.47 0.48 4.93
CA LEU A 201 -24.57 0.19 6.03
C LEU A 201 -25.26 -0.51 7.20
N ALA A 202 -26.58 -0.22 7.41
CA ALA A 202 -27.36 -0.82 8.47
C ALA A 202 -27.38 -2.37 8.46
N GLY A 203 -27.21 -2.99 7.29
CA GLY A 203 -27.12 -4.45 7.17
C GLY A 203 -25.75 -5.03 7.57
N LEU A 204 -24.81 -4.21 8.01
CA LEU A 204 -23.45 -4.61 8.41
C LEU A 204 -23.16 -4.33 9.88
N ILE A 205 -23.97 -3.51 10.53
CA ILE A 205 -23.79 -3.07 11.90
C ILE A 205 -24.79 -3.83 12.77
N HIS A 206 -24.29 -4.47 13.80
CA HIS A 206 -25.07 -5.17 14.81
C HIS A 206 -24.79 -4.50 16.15
N GLU A 207 -25.81 -3.91 16.75
CA GLU A 207 -25.78 -3.38 18.12
C GLU A 207 -26.21 -4.51 19.07
N LEU A 208 -25.40 -4.79 20.11
CA LEU A 208 -25.61 -5.85 21.09
C LEU A 208 -25.84 -5.25 22.48
#